data_32752851b4bb825bda696323b99d0c4a
#
_entry.id   32752851b4bb825bda696323b99d0c4a
#
_cell.length_a   1.000
_cell.length_b   1.000
_cell.length_c   1.000
_cell.angle_alpha   90.00
_cell.angle_beta   90.00
_cell.angle_gamma   90.00
#
_symmetry.space_group_name_H-M   'P 1'
#
loop_
_entity.id
_entity.type
_entity.pdbx_description
1 polymer ?
#
loop_
_entity_poly.entity_id
_entity_poly.type
_entity_poly.pdbx_seq_one_letter_code
_entity_poly.pdbx_strand_id
1 'polypeptide(L)'
;MKEFLTPELADIQAAGLYKNERIITTEQRAAIKVRPDSDVLNFCANNYLGLSNNPRLITAATEAMRTHGYGMSSVRFICGTQDLHKELEAAIADYFHTDDAILYGSCFDANGGLFEALLTDQDAIISDALNHASIIDGVRLCKAKRYRYANADMTELENCLKEAQAQRFRVIATDGVFSMDGNVAPMDKICDLAEKYDALVMVDESHSAGVVGKTGHGVAEQFDLYGRIDIFTGTLGKAFGGAMGGFTTGRKEIIDMLRQRSRPYLFSNSIAPGIVGASIEMFKMLKESNALHDKLVDNVNYFRDKMMAAGFDIKPTQSAICAVMLYDAKLSQDFAARMQEEGIYVTGFYYPVVPKGQARIRVQLSAGHEREHLDKAIAAFIKVGRELGCIK
;
A
#
# COMPACT_ATOMS: atom_id res chain seq x y z
N MET A 1 -12.45 -24.43 -23.67
CA MET A 1 -11.71 -23.43 -22.88
C MET A 1 -10.34 -23.13 -23.49
N LYS A 2 -9.46 -24.12 -23.77
CA LYS A 2 -8.13 -23.88 -24.40
C LYS A 2 -8.22 -23.09 -25.70
N GLU A 3 -9.09 -23.50 -26.60
CA GLU A 3 -9.33 -22.83 -27.91
C GLU A 3 -9.83 -21.39 -27.78
N PHE A 4 -10.51 -21.07 -26.68
CA PHE A 4 -10.95 -19.71 -26.35
C PHE A 4 -9.84 -18.88 -25.72
N LEU A 5 -9.12 -19.43 -24.74
CA LEU A 5 -8.09 -18.68 -23.99
C LEU A 5 -6.81 -18.42 -24.81
N THR A 6 -6.46 -19.30 -25.77
CA THR A 6 -5.24 -19.13 -26.58
C THR A 6 -5.25 -17.84 -27.41
N PRO A 7 -6.31 -17.53 -28.19
CA PRO A 7 -6.36 -16.25 -28.89
C PRO A 7 -6.43 -15.03 -27.95
N GLU A 8 -7.17 -15.09 -26.85
CA GLU A 8 -7.22 -14.00 -25.85
C GLU A 8 -5.81 -13.68 -25.29
N LEU A 9 -5.01 -14.71 -24.98
CA LEU A 9 -3.63 -14.51 -24.52
C LEU A 9 -2.73 -13.92 -25.62
N ALA A 10 -2.93 -14.35 -26.87
CA ALA A 10 -2.22 -13.79 -28.00
C ALA A 10 -2.57 -12.31 -28.22
N ASP A 11 -3.83 -11.94 -28.09
CA ASP A 11 -4.30 -10.55 -28.19
C ASP A 11 -3.71 -9.67 -27.06
N ILE A 12 -3.68 -10.18 -25.82
CA ILE A 12 -3.02 -9.51 -24.69
C ILE A 12 -1.52 -9.28 -25.00
N GLN A 13 -0.85 -10.27 -25.60
CA GLN A 13 0.56 -10.18 -25.96
C GLN A 13 0.78 -9.19 -27.12
N ALA A 14 -0.06 -9.26 -28.16
CA ALA A 14 0.00 -8.35 -29.31
C ALA A 14 -0.27 -6.89 -28.91
N ALA A 15 -1.17 -6.69 -27.92
CA ALA A 15 -1.44 -5.37 -27.36
C ALA A 15 -0.34 -4.85 -26.42
N GLY A 16 0.74 -5.61 -26.16
CA GLY A 16 1.81 -5.24 -25.23
C GLY A 16 1.37 -5.22 -23.77
N LEU A 17 0.26 -5.87 -23.42
CA LEU A 17 -0.31 -5.91 -22.07
C LEU A 17 0.09 -7.16 -21.27
N TYR A 18 0.83 -8.09 -21.90
CA TYR A 18 1.25 -9.32 -21.26
C TYR A 18 2.26 -9.04 -20.14
N LYS A 19 2.00 -9.58 -18.95
CA LYS A 19 2.83 -9.36 -17.77
C LYS A 19 3.86 -10.48 -17.65
N ASN A 20 5.14 -10.12 -17.80
CA ASN A 20 6.26 -11.02 -17.58
C ASN A 20 6.80 -10.84 -16.15
N GLU A 21 7.00 -11.96 -15.45
CA GLU A 21 7.60 -11.96 -14.13
C GLU A 21 9.14 -12.00 -14.25
N ARG A 22 9.80 -11.03 -13.60
CA ARG A 22 11.26 -11.01 -13.48
C ARG A 22 11.67 -11.78 -12.23
N ILE A 23 12.60 -12.71 -12.37
CA ILE A 23 13.01 -13.62 -11.29
C ILE A 23 14.17 -13.02 -10.52
N ILE A 24 13.93 -12.64 -9.27
CA ILE A 24 14.95 -12.18 -8.31
C ILE A 24 15.62 -13.41 -7.70
N THR A 25 16.95 -13.41 -7.63
CA THR A 25 17.77 -14.52 -7.13
C THR A 25 18.52 -14.20 -5.84
N THR A 26 18.27 -13.04 -5.27
CA THR A 26 18.81 -12.57 -3.97
C THR A 26 17.68 -12.28 -3.01
N GLU A 27 18.02 -11.91 -1.80
CA GLU A 27 17.10 -11.26 -0.85
C GLU A 27 16.58 -9.92 -1.41
N GLN A 28 15.41 -9.49 -0.94
CA GLN A 28 14.81 -8.20 -1.33
C GLN A 28 15.52 -7.04 -0.60
N ARG A 29 16.24 -6.21 -1.35
CA ARG A 29 16.98 -5.04 -0.86
C ARG A 29 17.18 -4.00 -1.97
N ALA A 30 17.93 -2.92 -1.70
CA ALA A 30 18.20 -1.87 -2.68
C ALA A 30 18.96 -2.37 -3.91
N ALA A 31 19.98 -3.22 -3.75
CA ALA A 31 20.70 -3.87 -4.83
C ALA A 31 20.34 -5.36 -4.88
N ILE A 32 19.80 -5.83 -6.01
CA ILE A 32 19.33 -7.20 -6.21
C ILE A 32 19.93 -7.80 -7.49
N LYS A 33 19.87 -9.13 -7.59
CA LYS A 33 20.14 -9.85 -8.86
C LYS A 33 18.86 -10.36 -9.46
N VAL A 34 18.72 -10.20 -10.78
CA VAL A 34 17.61 -10.76 -11.55
C VAL A 34 18.14 -11.65 -12.68
N ARG A 35 17.40 -12.71 -13.01
CA ARG A 35 17.77 -13.58 -14.14
C ARG A 35 17.67 -12.83 -15.48
N PRO A 36 18.52 -13.12 -16.50
CA PRO A 36 19.54 -14.20 -16.52
C PRO A 36 20.78 -13.96 -15.66
N ASP A 37 21.21 -12.76 -15.33
CA ASP A 37 22.33 -12.49 -14.39
C ASP A 37 22.70 -11.00 -14.44
N SER A 38 21.77 -10.14 -14.03
CA SER A 38 22.01 -8.70 -13.97
C SER A 38 21.89 -8.16 -12.54
N ASP A 39 22.94 -7.44 -12.10
CA ASP A 39 22.89 -6.64 -10.89
C ASP A 39 22.12 -5.35 -11.19
N VAL A 40 21.06 -5.10 -10.43
CA VAL A 40 20.22 -3.90 -10.61
C VAL A 40 19.91 -3.24 -9.28
N LEU A 41 19.71 -1.93 -9.31
CA LEU A 41 19.14 -1.17 -8.18
C LEU A 41 17.61 -1.18 -8.27
N ASN A 42 16.97 -1.62 -7.20
CA ASN A 42 15.53 -1.83 -7.14
C ASN A 42 14.79 -0.58 -6.68
N PHE A 43 14.06 0.03 -7.60
CA PHE A 43 13.17 1.17 -7.34
C PHE A 43 11.69 0.80 -7.56
N CYS A 44 11.35 -0.50 -7.51
CA CYS A 44 9.99 -1.02 -7.67
C CYS A 44 9.37 -1.53 -6.36
N ALA A 45 10.19 -2.06 -5.45
CA ALA A 45 9.69 -2.70 -4.22
C ALA A 45 9.08 -1.68 -3.26
N ASN A 46 7.94 -2.04 -2.66
CA ASN A 46 7.32 -1.23 -1.61
C ASN A 46 8.03 -1.38 -0.25
N ASN A 47 9.35 -1.56 -0.27
CA ASN A 47 10.21 -1.74 0.91
C ASN A 47 10.64 -0.39 1.49
N TYR A 48 9.66 0.46 1.84
CA TYR A 48 9.87 1.87 2.17
C TYR A 48 10.89 2.09 3.30
N LEU A 49 10.83 1.29 4.36
CA LEU A 49 11.75 1.39 5.48
C LEU A 49 13.01 0.49 5.35
N GLY A 50 13.13 -0.24 4.22
CA GLY A 50 14.30 -1.10 3.98
C GLY A 50 14.36 -2.35 4.86
N LEU A 51 13.24 -2.79 5.43
CA LEU A 51 13.18 -3.82 6.46
C LEU A 51 13.09 -5.26 5.93
N SER A 52 12.84 -5.48 4.63
CA SER A 52 12.56 -6.82 4.08
C SER A 52 13.69 -7.84 4.28
N ASN A 53 14.92 -7.39 4.48
CA ASN A 53 16.08 -8.24 4.80
C ASN A 53 16.79 -7.79 6.10
N ASN A 54 16.05 -7.22 7.04
CA ASN A 54 16.64 -6.75 8.29
C ASN A 54 17.02 -7.92 9.21
N PRO A 55 18.27 -8.01 9.71
CA PRO A 55 18.72 -9.11 10.56
C PRO A 55 17.91 -9.30 11.84
N ARG A 56 17.43 -8.22 12.47
CA ARG A 56 16.56 -8.30 13.68
C ARG A 56 15.25 -9.01 13.36
N LEU A 57 14.63 -8.68 12.21
CA LEU A 57 13.37 -9.33 11.78
C LEU A 57 13.59 -10.80 11.46
N ILE A 58 14.68 -11.15 10.77
CA ILE A 58 15.03 -12.54 10.45
C ILE A 58 15.26 -13.34 11.75
N THR A 59 15.97 -12.77 12.71
CA THR A 59 16.18 -13.41 14.02
C THR A 59 14.87 -13.63 14.77
N ALA A 60 14.02 -12.62 14.84
CA ALA A 60 12.72 -12.72 15.50
C ALA A 60 11.79 -13.74 14.82
N ALA A 61 11.77 -13.78 13.47
CA ALA A 61 11.03 -14.79 12.71
C ALA A 61 11.52 -16.20 13.03
N THR A 62 12.84 -16.41 13.06
CA THR A 62 13.47 -17.70 13.35
C THR A 62 13.13 -18.17 14.77
N GLU A 63 13.22 -17.28 15.75
CA GLU A 63 12.88 -17.60 17.14
C GLU A 63 11.39 -17.90 17.31
N ALA A 64 10.50 -17.14 16.67
CA ALA A 64 9.07 -17.44 16.68
C ALA A 64 8.76 -18.81 16.06
N MET A 65 9.41 -19.18 14.97
CA MET A 65 9.26 -20.52 14.39
C MET A 65 9.80 -21.62 15.31
N ARG A 66 10.89 -21.36 16.03
CA ARG A 66 11.47 -22.33 16.98
C ARG A 66 10.56 -22.58 18.18
N THR A 67 9.88 -21.54 18.68
CA THR A 67 9.06 -21.61 19.91
C THR A 67 7.59 -21.95 19.62
N HIS A 68 7.04 -21.47 18.50
CA HIS A 68 5.61 -21.55 18.17
C HIS A 68 5.32 -22.36 16.91
N GLY A 69 6.33 -22.91 16.25
CA GLY A 69 6.20 -23.77 15.07
C GLY A 69 6.13 -23.00 13.75
N TYR A 70 6.08 -23.74 12.64
CA TYR A 70 6.09 -23.21 11.29
C TYR A 70 4.74 -22.62 10.85
N GLY A 71 3.64 -23.29 11.18
CA GLY A 71 2.31 -22.95 10.67
C GLY A 71 1.20 -23.30 11.63
N MET A 72 0.03 -22.71 11.40
CA MET A 72 -1.11 -22.83 12.31
C MET A 72 -2.06 -23.96 11.98
N SER A 73 -2.11 -24.40 10.72
CA SER A 73 -3.01 -25.46 10.22
C SER A 73 -4.49 -25.23 10.57
N SER A 74 -4.89 -23.97 10.84
CA SER A 74 -6.23 -23.61 11.29
C SER A 74 -6.53 -22.13 11.09
N VAL A 75 -7.81 -21.81 11.08
CA VAL A 75 -8.34 -20.46 11.21
C VAL A 75 -8.35 -19.99 12.66
N ARG A 76 -8.43 -18.70 12.90
CA ARG A 76 -8.25 -18.06 14.21
C ARG A 76 -9.18 -18.59 15.30
N PHE A 77 -10.47 -18.77 15.04
CA PHE A 77 -11.45 -19.09 16.07
C PHE A 77 -11.51 -20.57 16.44
N ILE A 78 -10.97 -21.49 15.60
CA ILE A 78 -10.97 -22.92 15.90
C ILE A 78 -9.79 -23.27 16.81
N CYS A 79 -8.56 -23.25 16.26
CA CYS A 79 -7.33 -23.50 17.03
C CYS A 79 -6.11 -22.76 16.44
N GLY A 80 -6.33 -21.73 15.63
CA GLY A 80 -5.29 -20.97 14.93
C GLY A 80 -4.91 -19.66 15.61
N THR A 81 -5.12 -19.50 16.91
CA THR A 81 -4.72 -18.31 17.67
C THR A 81 -3.67 -18.67 18.70
N GLN A 82 -2.49 -18.07 18.59
CA GLN A 82 -1.44 -18.10 19.60
C GLN A 82 -1.37 -16.74 20.34
N ASP A 83 -0.66 -16.69 21.43
CA ASP A 83 -0.35 -15.47 22.20
C ASP A 83 0.33 -14.41 21.33
N LEU A 84 1.29 -14.81 20.46
CA LEU A 84 1.94 -13.89 19.51
C LEU A 84 0.93 -13.12 18.63
N HIS A 85 -0.16 -13.75 18.20
CA HIS A 85 -1.18 -13.04 17.41
C HIS A 85 -1.82 -11.91 18.23
N LYS A 86 -2.07 -12.17 19.53
CA LYS A 86 -2.65 -11.15 20.42
C LYS A 86 -1.65 -10.04 20.75
N GLU A 87 -0.37 -10.39 20.89
CA GLU A 87 0.69 -9.40 21.07
C GLU A 87 0.81 -8.48 19.84
N LEU A 88 0.76 -9.04 18.63
CA LEU A 88 0.80 -8.24 17.41
C LEU A 88 -0.45 -7.37 17.26
N GLU A 89 -1.65 -7.88 17.54
CA GLU A 89 -2.89 -7.10 17.53
C GLU A 89 -2.79 -5.90 18.50
N ALA A 90 -2.27 -6.11 19.70
CA ALA A 90 -2.05 -5.03 20.66
C ALA A 90 -0.99 -4.02 20.19
N ALA A 91 0.10 -4.48 19.56
CA ALA A 91 1.13 -3.60 19.01
C ALA A 91 0.61 -2.71 17.87
N ILE A 92 -0.27 -3.25 17.02
CA ILE A 92 -0.94 -2.49 15.94
C ILE A 92 -1.89 -1.45 16.54
N ALA A 93 -2.74 -1.85 17.47
CA ALA A 93 -3.70 -0.94 18.11
C ALA A 93 -2.99 0.24 18.80
N ASP A 94 -1.89 -0.05 19.50
CA ASP A 94 -1.07 0.96 20.14
C ASP A 94 -0.40 1.92 19.13
N TYR A 95 0.12 1.40 18.01
CA TYR A 95 0.73 2.22 16.95
C TYR A 95 -0.27 3.19 16.30
N PHE A 96 -1.51 2.77 16.10
CA PHE A 96 -2.57 3.60 15.49
C PHE A 96 -3.41 4.37 16.53
N HIS A 97 -3.13 4.24 17.82
CA HIS A 97 -3.91 4.83 18.92
C HIS A 97 -5.40 4.46 18.86
N THR A 98 -5.67 3.18 18.65
CA THR A 98 -7.03 2.60 18.57
C THR A 98 -7.28 1.61 19.71
N ASP A 99 -8.53 1.13 19.83
CA ASP A 99 -8.90 0.24 20.94
C ASP A 99 -8.43 -1.19 20.74
N ASP A 100 -8.45 -1.70 19.49
CA ASP A 100 -8.16 -3.10 19.17
C ASP A 100 -7.79 -3.27 17.69
N ALA A 101 -7.22 -4.43 17.34
CA ALA A 101 -6.89 -4.80 15.98
C ALA A 101 -7.21 -6.26 15.67
N ILE A 102 -7.38 -6.58 14.38
CA ILE A 102 -7.64 -7.92 13.85
C ILE A 102 -6.70 -8.19 12.68
N LEU A 103 -6.14 -9.40 12.61
CA LEU A 103 -5.16 -9.82 11.61
C LEU A 103 -5.78 -10.60 10.46
N TYR A 104 -5.25 -10.39 9.25
CA TYR A 104 -5.63 -11.07 8.01
C TYR A 104 -4.40 -11.56 7.25
N GLY A 105 -4.57 -12.48 6.31
CA GLY A 105 -3.50 -12.92 5.41
C GLY A 105 -2.91 -11.83 4.53
N SER A 106 -3.69 -10.79 4.24
CA SER A 106 -3.30 -9.61 3.46
C SER A 106 -4.21 -8.41 3.77
N CYS A 107 -3.80 -7.20 3.39
CA CYS A 107 -4.72 -6.05 3.41
C CYS A 107 -5.83 -6.18 2.36
N PHE A 108 -5.61 -6.96 1.29
CA PHE A 108 -6.67 -7.30 0.35
C PHE A 108 -7.81 -8.04 1.06
N ASP A 109 -7.48 -9.02 1.91
CA ASP A 109 -8.45 -9.73 2.75
C ASP A 109 -9.10 -8.83 3.80
N ALA A 110 -8.33 -7.93 4.42
CA ALA A 110 -8.85 -6.97 5.39
C ALA A 110 -9.92 -6.07 4.75
N ASN A 111 -9.64 -5.45 3.60
CA ASN A 111 -10.58 -4.62 2.86
C ASN A 111 -11.77 -5.43 2.31
N GLY A 112 -11.52 -6.63 1.78
CA GLY A 112 -12.54 -7.52 1.27
C GLY A 112 -13.51 -8.02 2.34
N GLY A 113 -13.04 -8.16 3.58
CA GLY A 113 -13.83 -8.64 4.71
C GLY A 113 -14.46 -7.56 5.58
N LEU A 114 -14.27 -6.27 5.24
CA LEU A 114 -14.70 -5.15 6.08
C LEU A 114 -16.18 -4.81 5.91
N PHE A 115 -16.56 -4.43 4.70
CA PHE A 115 -17.84 -3.77 4.45
C PHE A 115 -19.04 -4.70 4.63
N GLU A 116 -18.99 -5.91 4.06
CA GLU A 116 -20.06 -6.91 4.18
C GLU A 116 -20.30 -7.35 5.64
N ALA A 117 -19.25 -7.34 6.47
CA ALA A 117 -19.35 -7.72 7.87
C ALA A 117 -20.05 -6.67 8.74
N LEU A 118 -19.93 -5.39 8.37
CA LEU A 118 -20.41 -4.25 9.17
C LEU A 118 -21.71 -3.64 8.65
N LEU A 119 -21.92 -3.66 7.33
CA LEU A 119 -22.97 -2.88 6.67
C LEU A 119 -23.99 -3.78 5.94
N THR A 120 -25.17 -3.23 5.76
CA THR A 120 -26.33 -3.88 5.09
C THR A 120 -26.86 -3.00 3.98
N ASP A 121 -27.96 -3.40 3.34
CA ASP A 121 -28.69 -2.64 2.34
C ASP A 121 -29.33 -1.33 2.86
N GLN A 122 -29.37 -1.16 4.18
CA GLN A 122 -29.83 0.09 4.82
C GLN A 122 -28.75 1.18 4.91
N ASP A 123 -27.51 0.83 4.59
CA ASP A 123 -26.33 1.67 4.79
C ASP A 123 -25.77 2.19 3.46
N ALA A 124 -24.79 3.11 3.55
CA ALA A 124 -24.10 3.66 2.38
C ALA A 124 -22.58 3.56 2.51
N ILE A 125 -21.91 3.37 1.38
CA ILE A 125 -20.46 3.48 1.24
C ILE A 125 -20.18 4.56 0.20
N ILE A 126 -19.35 5.54 0.56
CA ILE A 126 -18.91 6.64 -0.29
C ILE A 126 -17.42 6.45 -0.56
N SER A 127 -17.07 5.98 -1.76
CA SER A 127 -15.71 5.53 -2.11
C SER A 127 -15.02 6.51 -3.05
N ASP A 128 -13.74 6.83 -2.78
CA ASP A 128 -12.90 7.54 -3.73
C ASP A 128 -12.71 6.71 -5.01
N ALA A 129 -12.69 7.38 -6.15
CA ALA A 129 -12.63 6.75 -7.47
C ALA A 129 -11.31 6.05 -7.77
N LEU A 130 -10.21 6.43 -7.10
CA LEU A 130 -8.88 5.85 -7.27
C LEU A 130 -8.47 4.90 -6.14
N ASN A 131 -9.40 4.54 -5.26
CA ASN A 131 -9.13 3.55 -4.23
C ASN A 131 -8.56 2.25 -4.80
N HIS A 132 -7.74 1.59 -3.97
CA HIS A 132 -7.15 0.30 -4.29
C HIS A 132 -8.21 -0.75 -4.67
N ALA A 133 -7.87 -1.66 -5.57
CA ALA A 133 -8.77 -2.73 -6.04
C ALA A 133 -9.43 -3.52 -4.91
N SER A 134 -8.74 -3.75 -3.79
CA SER A 134 -9.28 -4.47 -2.64
C SER A 134 -10.44 -3.72 -1.96
N ILE A 135 -10.39 -2.39 -1.89
CA ILE A 135 -11.50 -1.56 -1.39
C ILE A 135 -12.67 -1.66 -2.37
N ILE A 136 -12.39 -1.50 -3.68
CA ILE A 136 -13.42 -1.60 -4.72
C ILE A 136 -14.13 -2.97 -4.67
N ASP A 137 -13.38 -4.05 -4.53
CA ASP A 137 -13.93 -5.40 -4.47
C ASP A 137 -14.68 -5.64 -3.15
N GLY A 138 -14.16 -5.16 -2.02
CA GLY A 138 -14.87 -5.21 -0.74
C GLY A 138 -16.21 -4.45 -0.79
N VAL A 139 -16.24 -3.28 -1.41
CA VAL A 139 -17.47 -2.51 -1.65
C VAL A 139 -18.43 -3.28 -2.57
N ARG A 140 -17.93 -3.99 -3.59
CA ARG A 140 -18.76 -4.81 -4.48
C ARG A 140 -19.42 -5.99 -3.79
N LEU A 141 -18.78 -6.60 -2.82
CA LEU A 141 -19.31 -7.70 -2.03
C LEU A 141 -20.43 -7.25 -1.07
N CYS A 142 -20.43 -5.98 -0.66
CA CYS A 142 -21.42 -5.44 0.27
C CYS A 142 -22.72 -5.06 -0.43
N LYS A 143 -23.86 -5.20 0.28
CA LYS A 143 -25.20 -4.81 -0.18
C LYS A 143 -25.51 -3.33 0.05
N ALA A 144 -24.68 -2.60 0.78
CA ALA A 144 -24.87 -1.18 1.04
C ALA A 144 -24.94 -0.36 -0.25
N LYS A 145 -25.69 0.74 -0.23
CA LYS A 145 -25.78 1.66 -1.37
C LYS A 145 -24.41 2.27 -1.65
N ARG A 146 -24.01 2.28 -2.91
CA ARG A 146 -22.66 2.70 -3.32
C ARG A 146 -22.71 4.07 -3.96
N TYR A 147 -21.86 4.96 -3.47
CA TYR A 147 -21.57 6.27 -4.04
C TYR A 147 -20.09 6.33 -4.37
N ARG A 148 -19.75 7.07 -5.41
CA ARG A 148 -18.37 7.23 -5.85
C ARG A 148 -18.12 8.71 -6.16
N TYR A 149 -17.01 9.25 -5.67
CA TYR A 149 -16.58 10.62 -5.96
C TYR A 149 -15.21 10.60 -6.65
N ALA A 150 -14.94 11.63 -7.48
CA ALA A 150 -13.65 11.79 -8.15
C ALA A 150 -12.51 11.94 -7.12
N ASN A 151 -11.33 11.45 -7.48
CA ASN A 151 -10.18 11.42 -6.56
C ASN A 151 -9.95 12.77 -5.88
N ALA A 152 -10.02 12.75 -4.55
CA ALA A 152 -9.81 13.90 -3.68
C ALA A 152 -10.73 15.12 -3.98
N ASP A 153 -11.86 14.93 -4.65
CA ASP A 153 -12.85 15.99 -4.90
C ASP A 153 -13.84 16.09 -3.72
N MET A 154 -13.59 17.08 -2.87
CA MET A 154 -14.42 17.31 -1.68
C MET A 154 -15.82 17.82 -2.01
N THR A 155 -16.02 18.46 -3.16
CA THR A 155 -17.35 18.90 -3.61
C THR A 155 -18.21 17.71 -4.01
N GLU A 156 -17.67 16.78 -4.78
CA GLU A 156 -18.36 15.53 -5.12
C GLU A 156 -18.59 14.67 -3.88
N LEU A 157 -17.61 14.57 -2.97
CA LEU A 157 -17.78 13.87 -1.70
C LEU A 157 -18.96 14.45 -0.90
N GLU A 158 -19.02 15.78 -0.75
CA GLU A 158 -20.13 16.42 -0.04
C GLU A 158 -21.48 16.16 -0.72
N ASN A 159 -21.54 16.17 -2.05
CA ASN A 159 -22.77 15.84 -2.76
C ASN A 159 -23.21 14.39 -2.51
N CYS A 160 -22.29 13.42 -2.57
CA CYS A 160 -22.59 12.04 -2.22
C CYS A 160 -23.11 11.89 -0.78
N LEU A 161 -22.51 12.60 0.17
CA LEU A 161 -22.95 12.60 1.58
C LEU A 161 -24.37 13.17 1.74
N LYS A 162 -24.71 14.26 1.02
CA LYS A 162 -26.08 14.82 0.99
C LYS A 162 -27.08 13.82 0.45
N GLU A 163 -26.75 13.12 -0.63
CA GLU A 163 -27.62 12.09 -1.23
C GLU A 163 -27.78 10.87 -0.33
N ALA A 164 -26.76 10.55 0.50
CA ALA A 164 -26.74 9.39 1.38
C ALA A 164 -27.44 9.62 2.73
N GLN A 165 -28.09 10.76 2.97
CA GLN A 165 -28.67 11.08 4.28
C GLN A 165 -29.85 10.17 4.69
N ALA A 166 -30.50 9.52 3.77
CA ALA A 166 -31.58 8.57 4.06
C ALA A 166 -31.08 7.20 4.58
N GLN A 167 -29.80 6.88 4.40
CA GLN A 167 -29.21 5.63 4.87
C GLN A 167 -28.89 5.69 6.36
N ARG A 168 -29.00 4.53 7.04
CA ARG A 168 -28.76 4.40 8.48
C ARG A 168 -27.33 4.81 8.86
N PHE A 169 -26.31 4.20 8.23
CA PHE A 169 -24.91 4.54 8.38
C PHE A 169 -24.30 4.94 7.03
N ARG A 170 -23.34 5.83 7.06
CA ARG A 170 -22.54 6.29 5.94
C ARG A 170 -21.07 6.04 6.27
N VAL A 171 -20.34 5.34 5.40
CA VAL A 171 -18.91 5.11 5.54
C VAL A 171 -18.19 5.73 4.35
N ILE A 172 -17.32 6.69 4.61
CA ILE A 172 -16.37 7.22 3.63
C ILE A 172 -15.18 6.27 3.60
N ALA A 173 -14.82 5.76 2.41
CA ALA A 173 -13.68 4.86 2.23
C ALA A 173 -12.66 5.49 1.29
N THR A 174 -11.39 5.58 1.73
CA THR A 174 -10.28 6.14 0.94
C THR A 174 -8.96 5.46 1.24
N ASP A 175 -8.04 5.45 0.26
CA ASP A 175 -6.62 5.27 0.54
C ASP A 175 -6.07 6.52 1.24
N GLY A 176 -5.16 6.36 2.17
CA GLY A 176 -4.43 7.48 2.77
C GLY A 176 -3.41 8.07 1.80
N VAL A 177 -2.70 7.19 1.08
CA VAL A 177 -1.82 7.52 -0.04
C VAL A 177 -2.18 6.65 -1.23
N PHE A 178 -2.50 7.27 -2.36
CA PHE A 178 -2.88 6.57 -3.60
C PHE A 178 -1.66 5.97 -4.30
N SER A 179 -1.67 4.67 -4.49
CA SER A 179 -0.50 3.87 -4.88
C SER A 179 0.13 4.20 -6.22
N MET A 180 -0.62 4.79 -7.18
CA MET A 180 -0.12 5.06 -8.53
C MET A 180 0.40 6.48 -8.71
N ASP A 181 -0.09 7.42 -7.92
CA ASP A 181 0.26 8.84 -7.99
C ASP A 181 1.14 9.30 -6.82
N GLY A 182 0.99 8.65 -5.67
CA GLY A 182 1.66 9.05 -4.43
C GLY A 182 0.99 10.22 -3.71
N ASN A 183 -0.10 10.77 -4.25
CA ASN A 183 -0.82 11.85 -3.59
C ASN A 183 -1.47 11.38 -2.29
N VAL A 184 -1.47 12.25 -1.30
CA VAL A 184 -2.09 12.04 0.00
C VAL A 184 -3.54 12.49 -0.06
N ALA A 185 -4.48 11.70 0.49
CA ALA A 185 -5.86 12.11 0.61
C ALA A 185 -5.99 13.34 1.54
N PRO A 186 -6.87 14.31 1.23
CA PRO A 186 -7.11 15.48 2.07
C PRO A 186 -7.93 15.10 3.32
N MET A 187 -7.31 14.35 4.22
CA MET A 187 -7.99 13.70 5.34
C MET A 187 -8.62 14.67 6.33
N ASP A 188 -8.04 15.86 6.51
CA ASP A 188 -8.61 16.96 7.29
C ASP A 188 -10.01 17.32 6.80
N LYS A 189 -10.16 17.57 5.50
CA LYS A 189 -11.42 17.91 4.85
C LYS A 189 -12.41 16.73 4.82
N ILE A 190 -11.89 15.51 4.64
CA ILE A 190 -12.72 14.30 4.68
C ILE A 190 -13.33 14.13 6.08
N CYS A 191 -12.54 14.29 7.15
CA CYS A 191 -13.03 14.21 8.52
C CYS A 191 -14.02 15.34 8.85
N ASP A 192 -13.78 16.58 8.38
CA ASP A 192 -14.72 17.69 8.56
C ASP A 192 -16.08 17.40 7.90
N LEU A 193 -16.07 16.84 6.69
CA LEU A 193 -17.30 16.42 6.01
C LEU A 193 -17.96 15.23 6.69
N ALA A 194 -17.19 14.28 7.20
CA ALA A 194 -17.72 13.13 7.94
C ALA A 194 -18.46 13.58 9.20
N GLU A 195 -17.88 14.47 9.99
CA GLU A 195 -18.52 15.03 11.17
C GLU A 195 -19.81 15.83 10.82
N LYS A 196 -19.72 16.64 9.77
CA LYS A 196 -20.88 17.45 9.30
C LYS A 196 -22.07 16.61 8.89
N TYR A 197 -21.84 15.43 8.31
CA TYR A 197 -22.88 14.57 7.74
C TYR A 197 -23.09 13.27 8.52
N ASP A 198 -22.55 13.15 9.72
CA ASP A 198 -22.64 11.98 10.60
C ASP A 198 -22.23 10.70 9.86
N ALA A 199 -21.02 10.69 9.31
CA ALA A 199 -20.43 9.57 8.59
C ALA A 199 -19.19 9.03 9.31
N LEU A 200 -18.94 7.74 9.16
CA LEU A 200 -17.72 7.08 9.62
C LEU A 200 -16.61 7.23 8.56
N VAL A 201 -15.36 7.27 9.00
CA VAL A 201 -14.19 7.36 8.11
C VAL A 201 -13.38 6.07 8.20
N MET A 202 -13.18 5.43 7.05
CA MET A 202 -12.26 4.31 6.85
C MET A 202 -11.12 4.74 5.95
N VAL A 203 -9.87 4.49 6.38
CA VAL A 203 -8.67 4.76 5.59
C VAL A 203 -7.77 3.53 5.46
N ASP A 204 -7.29 3.27 4.25
CA ASP A 204 -6.24 2.28 3.98
C ASP A 204 -4.86 2.96 4.08
N GLU A 205 -4.10 2.58 5.10
CA GLU A 205 -2.77 3.10 5.40
C GLU A 205 -1.63 2.32 4.74
N SER A 206 -1.91 1.44 3.79
CA SER A 206 -0.92 0.54 3.19
C SER A 206 0.26 1.23 2.51
N HIS A 207 0.11 2.47 2.08
CA HIS A 207 1.17 3.30 1.50
C HIS A 207 1.53 4.54 2.33
N SER A 208 0.85 4.77 3.43
CA SER A 208 1.04 5.93 4.31
C SER A 208 1.68 5.57 5.66
N ALA A 209 1.26 4.50 6.31
CA ALA A 209 1.88 4.07 7.57
C ALA A 209 3.35 3.65 7.35
N GLY A 210 4.22 4.12 8.22
CA GLY A 210 5.68 4.02 8.10
C GLY A 210 6.29 5.08 7.15
N VAL A 211 5.48 5.90 6.46
CA VAL A 211 5.92 6.75 5.33
C VAL A 211 5.59 8.22 5.53
N VAL A 212 4.34 8.56 5.84
CA VAL A 212 3.89 9.95 6.01
C VAL A 212 3.63 10.27 7.47
N GLY A 213 3.59 11.57 7.80
CA GLY A 213 3.57 12.04 9.18
C GLY A 213 4.97 12.37 9.67
N LYS A 214 5.04 13.08 10.79
CA LYS A 214 6.31 13.54 11.38
C LYS A 214 7.22 12.39 11.82
N THR A 215 6.62 11.30 12.29
CA THR A 215 7.33 10.11 12.77
C THR A 215 6.93 8.84 12.00
N GLY A 216 6.16 9.01 10.92
CA GLY A 216 5.72 7.92 10.05
C GLY A 216 4.44 7.21 10.49
N HIS A 217 3.64 7.77 11.41
CA HIS A 217 2.41 7.14 11.88
C HIS A 217 1.22 7.29 10.91
N GLY A 218 1.46 7.68 9.66
CA GLY A 218 0.44 7.73 8.63
C GLY A 218 -0.35 9.04 8.58
N VAL A 219 -1.52 8.99 7.93
CA VAL A 219 -2.30 10.21 7.69
C VAL A 219 -2.95 10.78 8.95
N ALA A 220 -3.21 9.96 9.95
CA ALA A 220 -3.75 10.46 11.22
C ALA A 220 -2.75 11.40 11.91
N GLU A 221 -1.46 11.07 11.90
CA GLU A 221 -0.40 11.95 12.41
C GLU A 221 -0.20 13.16 11.49
N GLN A 222 -0.18 12.94 10.17
CA GLN A 222 0.08 13.99 9.18
C GLN A 222 -0.88 15.19 9.33
N PHE A 223 -2.13 14.94 9.69
CA PHE A 223 -3.19 15.96 9.79
C PHE A 223 -3.72 16.17 11.21
N ASP A 224 -3.08 15.55 12.22
CA ASP A 224 -3.52 15.59 13.63
C ASP A 224 -5.00 15.15 13.80
N LEU A 225 -5.32 13.96 13.29
CA LEU A 225 -6.68 13.43 13.23
C LEU A 225 -6.92 12.24 14.16
N TYR A 226 -6.12 12.08 15.19
CA TYR A 226 -6.31 11.02 16.17
C TYR A 226 -7.70 11.10 16.80
N GLY A 227 -8.42 9.96 16.78
CA GLY A 227 -9.81 9.87 17.28
C GLY A 227 -10.89 10.34 16.30
N ARG A 228 -10.52 10.88 15.10
CA ARG A 228 -11.47 11.31 14.07
C ARG A 228 -11.61 10.29 12.92
N ILE A 229 -10.75 9.28 12.88
CA ILE A 229 -10.81 8.17 11.91
C ILE A 229 -11.29 6.94 12.66
N ASP A 230 -12.33 6.28 12.15
CA ASP A 230 -12.99 5.17 12.84
C ASP A 230 -12.35 3.82 12.56
N ILE A 231 -11.84 3.64 11.34
CA ILE A 231 -11.31 2.37 10.84
C ILE A 231 -10.04 2.62 10.03
N PHE A 232 -8.98 1.94 10.43
CA PHE A 232 -7.77 1.85 9.62
C PHE A 232 -7.61 0.43 9.09
N THR A 233 -7.22 0.28 7.83
CA THR A 233 -6.69 -0.96 7.30
C THR A 233 -5.24 -0.76 6.88
N GLY A 234 -4.46 -1.83 6.83
CA GLY A 234 -3.06 -1.73 6.45
C GLY A 234 -2.43 -3.08 6.17
N THR A 235 -1.20 -3.04 5.68
CA THR A 235 -0.44 -4.22 5.28
C THR A 235 0.88 -4.35 6.04
N LEU A 236 1.24 -5.59 6.35
CA LEU A 236 2.58 -5.95 6.82
C LEU A 236 3.55 -6.25 5.65
N GLY A 237 3.03 -6.21 4.42
CA GLY A 237 3.77 -6.55 3.19
C GLY A 237 4.52 -5.39 2.53
N LYS A 238 4.64 -4.22 3.17
CA LYS A 238 5.32 -3.03 2.64
C LYS A 238 6.28 -2.43 3.67
N ALA A 239 6.04 -1.19 4.14
CA ALA A 239 6.87 -0.53 5.15
C ALA A 239 7.08 -1.39 6.41
N PHE A 240 6.07 -2.13 6.80
CA PHE A 240 6.04 -2.96 8.01
C PHE A 240 6.68 -4.34 7.81
N GLY A 241 7.89 -4.40 7.28
CA GLY A 241 8.69 -5.62 7.17
C GLY A 241 8.67 -6.28 5.79
N GLY A 242 7.65 -6.05 4.98
CA GLY A 242 7.62 -6.48 3.58
C GLY A 242 7.32 -7.98 3.34
N ALA A 243 6.88 -8.73 4.36
CA ALA A 243 6.54 -10.16 4.18
C ALA A 243 5.10 -10.29 3.66
N MET A 244 4.18 -10.68 4.49
CA MET A 244 2.76 -10.77 4.19
C MET A 244 1.93 -10.52 5.44
N GLY A 245 0.64 -10.36 5.26
CA GLY A 245 -0.30 -10.06 6.33
C GLY A 245 -0.95 -8.70 6.13
N GLY A 246 -2.12 -8.56 6.72
CA GLY A 246 -2.89 -7.34 6.78
C GLY A 246 -3.60 -7.22 8.10
N PHE A 247 -4.16 -6.07 8.34
CA PHE A 247 -4.90 -5.81 9.57
C PHE A 247 -6.01 -4.79 9.34
N THR A 248 -6.99 -4.82 10.23
CA THR A 248 -7.92 -3.71 10.49
C THR A 248 -7.78 -3.32 11.95
N THR A 249 -7.76 -2.03 12.24
CA THR A 249 -7.71 -1.50 13.60
C THR A 249 -8.68 -0.33 13.75
N GLY A 250 -9.24 -0.16 14.95
CA GLY A 250 -10.27 0.83 15.20
C GLY A 250 -10.97 0.62 16.54
N ARG A 251 -12.23 1.05 16.62
CA ARG A 251 -13.05 0.88 17.83
C ARG A 251 -13.29 -0.59 18.12
N LYS A 252 -13.30 -0.94 19.40
CA LYS A 252 -13.43 -2.32 19.87
C LYS A 252 -14.65 -3.04 19.28
N GLU A 253 -15.82 -2.40 19.24
CA GLU A 253 -17.06 -2.99 18.74
C GLU A 253 -16.98 -3.35 17.25
N ILE A 254 -16.28 -2.52 16.46
CA ILE A 254 -16.04 -2.77 15.05
C ILE A 254 -15.16 -4.03 14.91
N ILE A 255 -14.05 -4.08 15.64
CA ILE A 255 -13.10 -5.19 15.58
C ILE A 255 -13.73 -6.48 16.07
N ASP A 256 -14.50 -6.44 17.15
CA ASP A 256 -15.23 -7.62 17.64
C ASP A 256 -16.27 -8.11 16.61
N MET A 257 -16.98 -7.21 15.94
CA MET A 257 -17.92 -7.60 14.87
C MET A 257 -17.19 -8.24 13.68
N LEU A 258 -16.03 -7.74 13.29
CA LEU A 258 -15.20 -8.35 12.24
C LEU A 258 -14.75 -9.77 12.64
N ARG A 259 -14.37 -10.00 13.89
CA ARG A 259 -14.04 -11.35 14.38
C ARG A 259 -15.20 -12.31 14.27
N GLN A 260 -16.44 -11.85 14.36
CA GLN A 260 -17.65 -12.68 14.27
C GLN A 260 -18.12 -12.92 12.83
N ARG A 261 -17.88 -11.99 11.89
CA ARG A 261 -18.54 -11.99 10.59
C ARG A 261 -17.61 -11.89 9.38
N SER A 262 -16.40 -11.40 9.54
CA SER A 262 -15.47 -11.20 8.42
C SER A 262 -15.05 -12.55 7.82
N ARG A 263 -15.53 -12.85 6.62
CA ARG A 263 -15.31 -14.15 5.96
C ARG A 263 -13.82 -14.47 5.72
N PRO A 264 -12.97 -13.54 5.26
CA PRO A 264 -11.54 -13.82 5.13
C PRO A 264 -10.86 -14.16 6.46
N TYR A 265 -11.32 -13.61 7.57
CA TYR A 265 -10.83 -13.97 8.91
C TYR A 265 -11.34 -15.34 9.36
N LEU A 266 -12.62 -15.62 9.16
CA LEU A 266 -13.26 -16.85 9.64
C LEU A 266 -12.83 -18.10 8.84
N PHE A 267 -12.49 -17.94 7.55
CA PHE A 267 -12.33 -19.07 6.64
C PHE A 267 -10.95 -19.15 5.98
N SER A 268 -10.05 -18.22 6.27
CA SER A 268 -8.66 -18.29 5.82
C SER A 268 -7.71 -18.64 6.96
N ASN A 269 -6.60 -19.30 6.62
CA ASN A 269 -5.60 -19.72 7.60
C ASN A 269 -4.99 -18.53 8.33
N SER A 270 -4.61 -18.72 9.59
CA SER A 270 -3.94 -17.69 10.40
C SER A 270 -2.54 -17.37 9.85
N ILE A 271 -2.07 -16.15 10.10
CA ILE A 271 -0.70 -15.76 9.78
C ILE A 271 0.30 -16.66 10.52
N ALA A 272 1.33 -17.12 9.83
CA ALA A 272 2.35 -18.00 10.37
C ALA A 272 3.17 -17.32 11.50
N PRO A 273 3.57 -18.07 12.54
CA PRO A 273 4.28 -17.54 13.71
C PRO A 273 5.55 -16.75 13.37
N GLY A 274 6.32 -17.18 12.36
CA GLY A 274 7.53 -16.46 11.93
C GLY A 274 7.25 -15.04 11.45
N ILE A 275 6.15 -14.84 10.70
CA ILE A 275 5.73 -13.51 10.23
C ILE A 275 5.26 -12.66 11.41
N VAL A 276 4.47 -13.26 12.31
CA VAL A 276 3.95 -12.56 13.50
C VAL A 276 5.08 -12.09 14.40
N GLY A 277 6.05 -12.96 14.71
CA GLY A 277 7.20 -12.61 15.55
C GLY A 277 8.08 -11.51 14.92
N ALA A 278 8.34 -11.58 13.62
CA ALA A 278 9.05 -10.52 12.91
C ALA A 278 8.29 -9.17 12.95
N SER A 279 6.97 -9.22 12.79
CA SER A 279 6.12 -8.01 12.83
C SER A 279 6.09 -7.36 14.22
N ILE A 280 6.05 -8.15 15.30
CA ILE A 280 6.16 -7.65 16.68
C ILE A 280 7.51 -6.93 16.86
N GLU A 281 8.61 -7.55 16.42
CA GLU A 281 9.94 -6.94 16.49
C GLU A 281 10.03 -5.64 15.68
N MET A 282 9.38 -5.61 14.50
CA MET A 282 9.32 -4.41 13.67
C MET A 282 8.63 -3.24 14.40
N PHE A 283 7.49 -3.46 15.06
CA PHE A 283 6.83 -2.40 15.84
C PHE A 283 7.69 -1.94 17.03
N LYS A 284 8.45 -2.86 17.68
CA LYS A 284 9.45 -2.47 18.70
C LYS A 284 10.52 -1.54 18.12
N MET A 285 11.07 -1.88 16.94
CA MET A 285 12.06 -1.04 16.27
C MET A 285 11.54 0.36 15.93
N LEU A 286 10.28 0.48 15.47
CA LEU A 286 9.69 1.77 15.15
C LEU A 286 9.46 2.64 16.40
N LYS A 287 9.22 2.03 17.56
CA LYS A 287 9.14 2.75 18.84
C LYS A 287 10.51 3.22 19.34
N GLU A 288 11.58 2.47 19.03
CA GLU A 288 12.95 2.78 19.48
C GLU A 288 13.55 3.98 18.75
N SER A 289 13.20 4.19 17.45
CA SER A 289 13.88 5.20 16.64
C SER A 289 13.11 5.56 15.36
N ASN A 290 13.11 6.84 15.02
CA ASN A 290 12.57 7.37 13.74
C ASN A 290 13.66 7.37 12.63
N ALA A 291 14.86 6.89 12.86
CA ALA A 291 16.00 7.04 11.92
C ALA A 291 15.70 6.47 10.50
N LEU A 292 14.92 5.38 10.41
CA LEU A 292 14.53 4.82 9.09
C LEU A 292 13.55 5.74 8.35
N HIS A 293 12.58 6.30 9.06
CA HIS A 293 11.64 7.26 8.50
C HIS A 293 12.35 8.55 8.06
N ASP A 294 13.22 9.11 8.91
CA ASP A 294 13.98 10.32 8.60
C ASP A 294 14.86 10.12 7.36
N LYS A 295 15.54 8.96 7.26
CA LYS A 295 16.34 8.61 6.08
C LYS A 295 15.46 8.44 4.83
N LEU A 296 14.26 7.87 4.96
CA LEU A 296 13.32 7.77 3.85
C LEU A 296 12.92 9.16 3.34
N VAL A 297 12.54 10.06 4.23
CA VAL A 297 12.14 11.44 3.89
C VAL A 297 13.30 12.19 3.20
N ASP A 298 14.53 12.08 3.72
CA ASP A 298 15.71 12.67 3.10
C ASP A 298 15.97 12.11 1.69
N ASN A 299 15.87 10.79 1.52
CA ASN A 299 16.02 10.15 0.21
C ASN A 299 14.96 10.59 -0.79
N VAL A 300 13.70 10.69 -0.36
CA VAL A 300 12.59 11.15 -1.20
C VAL A 300 12.80 12.59 -1.66
N ASN A 301 13.11 13.49 -0.73
CA ASN A 301 13.33 14.91 -1.04
C ASN A 301 14.52 15.08 -2.00
N TYR A 302 15.65 14.42 -1.71
CA TYR A 302 16.83 14.47 -2.55
C TYR A 302 16.55 13.98 -3.99
N PHE A 303 15.94 12.80 -4.13
CA PHE A 303 15.63 12.24 -5.45
C PHE A 303 14.70 13.14 -6.23
N ARG A 304 13.60 13.56 -5.63
CA ARG A 304 12.58 14.42 -6.26
C ARG A 304 13.17 15.74 -6.72
N ASP A 305 13.91 16.44 -5.85
CA ASP A 305 14.46 17.75 -6.15
C ASP A 305 15.47 17.69 -7.32
N LYS A 306 16.32 16.65 -7.34
CA LYS A 306 17.27 16.44 -8.45
C LYS A 306 16.57 16.10 -9.76
N MET A 307 15.54 15.25 -9.72
CA MET A 307 14.76 14.90 -10.90
C MET A 307 13.99 16.10 -11.48
N MET A 308 13.37 16.89 -10.62
CA MET A 308 12.67 18.13 -11.04
C MET A 308 13.66 19.16 -11.62
N ALA A 309 14.83 19.33 -10.99
CA ALA A 309 15.88 20.20 -11.50
C ALA A 309 16.44 19.74 -12.86
N ALA A 310 16.39 18.43 -13.14
CA ALA A 310 16.75 17.86 -14.45
C ALA A 310 15.67 18.04 -15.53
N GLY A 311 14.49 18.54 -15.18
CA GLY A 311 13.38 18.82 -16.10
C GLY A 311 12.31 17.74 -16.20
N PHE A 312 12.33 16.74 -15.34
CA PHE A 312 11.26 15.75 -15.28
C PHE A 312 10.00 16.32 -14.61
N ASP A 313 8.85 15.97 -15.19
CA ASP A 313 7.55 16.24 -14.57
C ASP A 313 7.24 15.17 -13.53
N ILE A 314 7.23 15.57 -12.26
CA ILE A 314 6.91 14.70 -11.13
C ILE A 314 5.66 15.23 -10.44
N LYS A 315 4.65 14.36 -10.26
CA LYS A 315 3.45 14.74 -9.50
C LYS A 315 3.82 15.14 -8.06
N PRO A 316 3.25 16.24 -7.55
CA PRO A 316 3.46 16.62 -6.15
C PRO A 316 3.06 15.49 -5.21
N THR A 317 3.95 15.15 -4.28
CA THR A 317 3.71 14.10 -3.28
C THR A 317 4.46 14.39 -1.99
N GLN A 318 3.91 13.91 -0.88
CA GLN A 318 4.59 13.85 0.43
C GLN A 318 4.91 12.40 0.82
N SER A 319 4.66 11.45 -0.08
CA SER A 319 4.91 10.02 0.14
C SER A 319 6.24 9.57 -0.50
N ALA A 320 6.60 8.32 -0.28
CA ALA A 320 7.79 7.70 -0.86
C ALA A 320 7.62 7.27 -2.33
N ILE A 321 6.50 7.59 -2.95
CA ILE A 321 6.17 7.28 -4.35
C ILE A 321 6.44 8.50 -5.20
N CYS A 322 7.37 8.40 -6.16
CA CYS A 322 7.64 9.44 -7.14
C CYS A 322 7.12 9.00 -8.52
N ALA A 323 6.02 9.59 -8.97
CA ALA A 323 5.47 9.35 -10.30
C ALA A 323 6.13 10.28 -11.32
N VAL A 324 7.09 9.75 -12.09
CA VAL A 324 7.76 10.45 -13.20
C VAL A 324 6.86 10.34 -14.43
N MET A 325 6.21 11.44 -14.81
CA MET A 325 5.20 11.45 -15.85
C MET A 325 5.82 11.39 -17.24
N LEU A 326 5.34 10.42 -18.05
CA LEU A 326 5.75 10.25 -19.45
C LEU A 326 4.55 10.34 -20.40
N TYR A 327 3.31 10.23 -19.88
CA TYR A 327 2.04 10.37 -20.57
C TYR A 327 1.74 9.29 -21.62
N ASP A 328 2.74 8.93 -22.46
CA ASP A 328 2.64 7.94 -23.52
C ASP A 328 2.98 6.51 -23.03
N ALA A 329 2.14 5.53 -23.38
CA ALA A 329 2.27 4.15 -22.93
C ALA A 329 3.52 3.46 -23.53
N LYS A 330 3.79 3.68 -24.82
CA LYS A 330 4.94 3.08 -25.50
C LYS A 330 6.24 3.68 -24.95
N LEU A 331 6.28 4.98 -24.77
CA LEU A 331 7.42 5.69 -24.18
C LEU A 331 7.72 5.16 -22.76
N SER A 332 6.68 4.91 -21.94
CA SER A 332 6.90 4.38 -20.59
C SER A 332 7.49 2.96 -20.57
N GLN A 333 7.14 2.14 -21.55
CA GLN A 333 7.71 0.81 -21.72
C GLN A 333 9.17 0.87 -22.20
N ASP A 334 9.43 1.68 -23.21
CA ASP A 334 10.79 1.87 -23.76
C ASP A 334 11.73 2.47 -22.71
N PHE A 335 11.22 3.44 -21.95
CA PHE A 335 11.96 4.06 -20.84
C PHE A 335 12.34 3.02 -19.78
N ALA A 336 11.39 2.19 -19.35
CA ALA A 336 11.65 1.15 -18.35
C ALA A 336 12.64 0.09 -18.85
N ALA A 337 12.58 -0.27 -20.14
CA ALA A 337 13.54 -1.19 -20.76
C ALA A 337 14.95 -0.59 -20.78
N ARG A 338 15.11 0.65 -21.21
CA ARG A 338 16.38 1.37 -21.22
C ARG A 338 16.96 1.55 -19.81
N MET A 339 16.13 1.86 -18.83
CA MET A 339 16.57 1.96 -17.43
C MET A 339 17.14 0.64 -16.91
N GLN A 340 16.58 -0.49 -17.32
CA GLN A 340 17.13 -1.80 -16.94
C GLN A 340 18.51 -2.04 -17.53
N GLU A 341 18.80 -1.59 -18.74
CA GLU A 341 20.14 -1.65 -19.36
C GLU A 341 21.16 -0.79 -18.60
N GLU A 342 20.70 0.31 -17.96
CA GLU A 342 21.52 1.13 -17.07
C GLU A 342 21.64 0.54 -15.63
N GLY A 343 21.10 -0.66 -15.39
CA GLY A 343 21.13 -1.33 -14.09
C GLY A 343 20.14 -0.75 -13.08
N ILE A 344 19.05 -0.12 -13.52
CA ILE A 344 17.99 0.44 -12.68
C ILE A 344 16.68 -0.30 -12.94
N TYR A 345 16.16 -0.98 -11.91
CA TYR A 345 14.92 -1.73 -11.99
C TYR A 345 13.74 -0.83 -11.64
N VAL A 346 13.02 -0.39 -12.68
CA VAL A 346 11.78 0.37 -12.64
C VAL A 346 10.72 -0.29 -13.52
N THR A 347 9.46 0.13 -13.35
CA THR A 347 8.33 -0.36 -14.14
C THR A 347 7.53 0.82 -14.67
N GLY A 348 7.21 0.77 -15.97
CA GLY A 348 6.25 1.67 -16.59
C GLY A 348 4.82 1.26 -16.26
N PHE A 349 4.01 2.24 -15.86
CA PHE A 349 2.58 2.06 -15.64
C PHE A 349 1.79 2.82 -16.68
N TYR A 350 0.85 2.12 -17.33
CA TYR A 350 0.00 2.64 -18.39
C TYR A 350 -1.40 2.01 -18.31
N TYR A 351 -2.32 2.41 -19.17
CA TYR A 351 -3.67 1.86 -19.19
C TYR A 351 -3.64 0.32 -19.33
N PRO A 352 -4.49 -0.43 -18.60
CA PRO A 352 -5.61 0.02 -17.74
C PRO A 352 -5.22 0.32 -16.28
N VAL A 353 -3.94 0.18 -15.88
CA VAL A 353 -3.50 0.39 -14.48
C VAL A 353 -3.61 1.86 -14.07
N VAL A 354 -3.34 2.75 -15.02
CA VAL A 354 -3.53 4.20 -14.89
C VAL A 354 -4.39 4.70 -16.06
N PRO A 355 -5.04 5.87 -15.97
CA PRO A 355 -5.85 6.40 -17.07
C PRO A 355 -5.06 6.58 -18.37
N LYS A 356 -5.75 6.52 -19.52
CA LYS A 356 -5.15 6.81 -20.83
C LYS A 356 -4.52 8.21 -20.83
N GLY A 357 -3.34 8.33 -21.42
CA GLY A 357 -2.59 9.58 -21.46
C GLY A 357 -1.95 9.98 -20.13
N GLN A 358 -1.88 9.06 -19.15
CA GLN A 358 -1.29 9.28 -17.83
C GLN A 358 -0.20 8.24 -17.52
N ALA A 359 0.48 7.72 -18.55
CA ALA A 359 1.55 6.77 -18.35
C ALA A 359 2.75 7.40 -17.62
N ARG A 360 3.44 6.59 -16.81
CA ARG A 360 4.51 7.04 -15.93
C ARG A 360 5.48 5.93 -15.58
N ILE A 361 6.66 6.31 -15.11
CA ILE A 361 7.51 5.44 -14.29
C ILE A 361 7.18 5.71 -12.82
N ARG A 362 6.74 4.70 -12.08
CA ARG A 362 6.53 4.80 -10.64
C ARG A 362 7.81 4.38 -9.91
N VAL A 363 8.47 5.35 -9.31
CA VAL A 363 9.68 5.13 -8.52
C VAL A 363 9.31 4.99 -7.05
N GLN A 364 9.77 3.92 -6.42
CA GLN A 364 9.58 3.65 -4.99
C GLN A 364 10.89 3.93 -4.25
N LEU A 365 10.91 4.95 -3.41
CA LEU A 365 12.06 5.28 -2.58
C LEU A 365 12.03 4.44 -1.30
N SER A 366 13.22 4.17 -0.76
CA SER A 366 13.40 3.34 0.42
C SER A 366 14.49 3.91 1.33
N ALA A 367 14.33 3.75 2.63
CA ALA A 367 15.42 3.97 3.60
C ALA A 367 16.61 3.03 3.37
N GLY A 368 16.39 1.91 2.66
CA GLY A 368 17.45 1.00 2.22
C GLY A 368 18.32 1.53 1.07
N HIS A 369 17.91 2.61 0.39
CA HIS A 369 18.76 3.26 -0.61
C HIS A 369 19.82 4.12 0.08
N GLU A 370 21.07 3.98 -0.38
CA GLU A 370 22.16 4.87 -0.05
C GLU A 370 22.26 6.02 -1.07
N ARG A 371 22.95 7.09 -0.74
CA ARG A 371 23.10 8.27 -1.60
C ARG A 371 23.64 7.89 -2.99
N GLU A 372 24.62 7.00 -3.04
CA GLU A 372 25.21 6.49 -4.28
C GLU A 372 24.20 5.76 -5.17
N HIS A 373 23.24 5.03 -4.58
CA HIS A 373 22.16 4.38 -5.31
C HIS A 373 21.25 5.42 -5.99
N LEU A 374 20.91 6.50 -5.25
CA LEU A 374 20.08 7.59 -5.78
C LEU A 374 20.81 8.34 -6.89
N ASP A 375 22.08 8.66 -6.71
CA ASP A 375 22.89 9.37 -7.70
C ASP A 375 23.01 8.56 -9.00
N LYS A 376 23.25 7.25 -8.90
CA LYS A 376 23.26 6.36 -10.08
C LYS A 376 21.91 6.32 -10.77
N ALA A 377 20.80 6.22 -10.03
CA ALA A 377 19.46 6.22 -10.60
C ALA A 377 19.15 7.55 -11.30
N ILE A 378 19.43 8.68 -10.65
CA ILE A 378 19.21 10.02 -11.21
C ILE A 378 20.01 10.19 -12.51
N ALA A 379 21.29 9.80 -12.52
CA ALA A 379 22.13 9.86 -13.73
C ALA A 379 21.56 9.01 -14.89
N ALA A 380 21.08 7.79 -14.58
CA ALA A 380 20.43 6.93 -15.55
C ALA A 380 19.12 7.54 -16.08
N PHE A 381 18.27 8.08 -15.20
CA PHE A 381 17.04 8.80 -15.62
C PHE A 381 17.34 9.96 -16.55
N ILE A 382 18.36 10.80 -16.24
CA ILE A 382 18.76 11.94 -17.07
C ILE A 382 19.26 11.47 -18.44
N LYS A 383 20.13 10.45 -18.47
CA LYS A 383 20.64 9.87 -19.70
C LYS A 383 19.51 9.35 -20.59
N VAL A 384 18.69 8.47 -20.06
CA VAL A 384 17.56 7.86 -20.80
C VAL A 384 16.51 8.90 -21.17
N GLY A 385 16.26 9.88 -20.29
CA GLY A 385 15.31 10.96 -20.55
C GLY A 385 15.72 11.84 -21.73
N ARG A 386 17.02 12.11 -21.89
CA ARG A 386 17.58 12.82 -23.05
C ARG A 386 17.54 11.98 -24.31
N GLU A 387 17.97 10.71 -24.24
CA GLU A 387 17.94 9.77 -25.37
C GLU A 387 16.52 9.63 -25.97
N LEU A 388 15.50 9.58 -25.11
CA LEU A 388 14.11 9.42 -25.53
C LEU A 388 13.33 10.74 -25.68
N GLY A 389 14.00 11.89 -25.51
CA GLY A 389 13.41 13.22 -25.72
C GLY A 389 12.39 13.62 -24.64
N CYS A 390 12.43 13.02 -23.44
CA CYS A 390 11.54 13.37 -22.33
C CYS A 390 11.97 14.65 -21.62
N ILE A 391 13.27 14.95 -21.65
CA ILE A 391 13.89 16.19 -21.11
C ILE A 391 14.93 16.73 -22.10
N LYS A 392 15.34 17.98 -21.91
CA LYS A 392 16.37 18.67 -22.75
C LYS A 392 17.81 18.30 -22.36
#